data_12d04a81b0ea7d87c414bbbfa0f1e694
#
_entry.id   12d04a81b0ea7d87c414bbbfa0f1e694
#
_cell.length_a   1.000
_cell.length_b   1.000
_cell.length_c   1.000
_cell.angle_alpha   90.00
_cell.angle_beta   90.00
_cell.angle_gamma   90.00
#
_symmetry.space_group_name_H-M   'P 1'
#
loop_
_entity.id
_entity.type
_entity.pdbx_description
1 polymer ?
#
loop_
_entity_poly.entity_id
_entity_poly.type
_entity_poly.pdbx_seq_one_letter_code
_entity_poly.pdbx_strand_id
1 'polypeptide(L)'
;MCLNAVNFLEGIRFYVSFACSWAFAELKKMEGNAKIIKFIARDENIHLGSTQQLLKILPTDDPEFAAIRTKLRPEVMELVKSVVDQEKAWASYLFKDGAVIGLNEKLLCNYVEWIADKRLVALGYPPVYGTKSNPLPWTQKWIAGSDVQVAPQETEITSYIVGGVDKDVSADMFKEFKL
;
A
#
# COMPACT_ATOMS: atom_id res chain seq x y z
N MET A 1 4.97 19.92 -9.33
CA MET A 1 5.74 18.68 -9.03
C MET A 1 5.40 18.11 -7.65
N CYS A 2 5.40 18.86 -6.55
CA CYS A 2 5.18 18.38 -5.19
C CYS A 2 3.89 17.53 -5.04
N LEU A 3 2.73 18.02 -5.48
CA LEU A 3 1.46 17.25 -5.42
C LEU A 3 1.52 15.90 -6.15
N ASN A 4 2.22 15.83 -7.30
CA ASN A 4 2.41 14.55 -7.98
C ASN A 4 3.31 13.59 -7.16
N ALA A 5 4.36 14.11 -6.53
CA ALA A 5 5.24 13.32 -5.67
C ALA A 5 4.48 12.75 -4.47
N VAL A 6 3.67 13.57 -3.79
CA VAL A 6 2.80 13.11 -2.68
C VAL A 6 1.81 12.06 -3.17
N ASN A 7 1.14 12.30 -4.31
CA ASN A 7 0.18 11.34 -4.87
C ASN A 7 0.79 9.97 -5.18
N PHE A 8 2.02 9.93 -5.72
CA PHE A 8 2.70 8.66 -5.99
C PHE A 8 3.31 8.03 -4.73
N LEU A 9 3.73 8.85 -3.76
CA LEU A 9 4.17 8.36 -2.46
C LEU A 9 3.02 7.60 -1.77
N GLU A 10 1.89 8.24 -1.59
CA GLU A 10 0.73 7.67 -0.89
C GLU A 10 -0.04 6.63 -1.72
N GLY A 11 -0.01 6.77 -3.06
CA GLY A 11 -0.77 5.92 -3.96
C GLY A 11 -0.05 4.66 -4.44
N ILE A 12 1.28 4.54 -4.27
CA ILE A 12 2.09 3.43 -4.81
C ILE A 12 3.03 2.85 -3.75
N ARG A 13 3.82 3.68 -3.03
CA ARG A 13 5.00 3.23 -2.27
C ARG A 13 4.72 2.28 -1.10
N PHE A 14 3.52 2.25 -0.55
CA PHE A 14 3.22 1.38 0.60
C PHE A 14 2.59 0.05 0.20
N TYR A 15 2.16 -0.09 -1.05
CA TYR A 15 1.28 -1.18 -1.47
C TYR A 15 1.96 -2.55 -1.55
N VAL A 16 3.28 -2.61 -1.77
CA VAL A 16 4.05 -3.86 -1.65
C VAL A 16 3.97 -4.37 -0.20
N SER A 17 4.30 -3.52 0.76
CA SER A 17 4.27 -3.87 2.19
C SER A 17 2.87 -4.19 2.68
N PHE A 18 1.85 -3.44 2.21
CA PHE A 18 0.45 -3.72 2.52
C PHE A 18 0.03 -5.11 2.01
N ALA A 19 0.34 -5.43 0.75
CA ALA A 19 0.02 -6.73 0.17
C ALA A 19 0.70 -7.87 0.93
N CYS A 20 1.96 -7.71 1.35
CA CYS A 20 2.65 -8.70 2.18
C CYS A 20 1.95 -8.92 3.52
N SER A 21 1.57 -7.85 4.22
CA SER A 21 0.85 -7.94 5.50
C SER A 21 -0.50 -8.63 5.34
N TRP A 22 -1.26 -8.29 4.30
CA TRP A 22 -2.55 -8.91 4.03
C TRP A 22 -2.42 -10.37 3.58
N ALA A 23 -1.34 -10.75 2.89
CA ALA A 23 -1.08 -12.15 2.51
C ALA A 23 -0.98 -13.08 3.74
N PHE A 24 -0.38 -12.61 4.84
CA PHE A 24 -0.40 -13.38 6.10
C PHE A 24 -1.81 -13.58 6.63
N ALA A 25 -2.67 -12.57 6.56
CA ALA A 25 -4.05 -12.69 7.00
C ALA A 25 -4.90 -13.62 6.11
N GLU A 26 -4.61 -13.70 4.81
CA GLU A 26 -5.21 -14.72 3.92
C GLU A 26 -4.87 -16.16 4.40
N LEU A 27 -3.74 -16.32 5.05
CA LEU A 27 -3.30 -17.57 5.67
C LEU A 27 -3.74 -17.70 7.15
N LYS A 28 -4.66 -16.87 7.60
CA LYS A 28 -5.14 -16.83 9.01
C LYS A 28 -4.03 -16.54 10.03
N LYS A 29 -3.03 -15.75 9.63
CA LYS A 29 -1.92 -15.33 10.47
C LYS A 29 -1.89 -13.81 10.55
N MET A 30 -1.51 -13.26 11.71
CA MET A 30 -1.32 -11.83 11.92
C MET A 30 -2.53 -10.96 11.49
N GLU A 31 -3.74 -11.43 11.68
CA GLU A 31 -4.97 -10.72 11.29
C GLU A 31 -5.08 -9.34 11.93
N GLY A 32 -4.66 -9.19 13.19
CA GLY A 32 -4.65 -7.89 13.87
C GLY A 32 -3.76 -6.87 13.15
N ASN A 33 -2.55 -7.29 12.74
CA ASN A 33 -1.66 -6.43 11.94
C ASN A 33 -2.31 -6.04 10.60
N ALA A 34 -2.89 -7.02 9.89
CA ALA A 34 -3.54 -6.75 8.61
C ALA A 34 -4.71 -5.77 8.73
N LYS A 35 -5.47 -5.81 9.85
CA LYS A 35 -6.55 -4.86 10.14
C LYS A 35 -6.00 -3.45 10.39
N ILE A 36 -4.90 -3.30 11.12
CA ILE A 36 -4.23 -1.99 11.30
C ILE A 36 -3.79 -1.44 9.95
N ILE A 37 -3.13 -2.24 9.12
CA ILE A 37 -2.71 -1.86 7.77
C ILE A 37 -3.92 -1.47 6.90
N LYS A 38 -5.07 -2.14 7.06
CA LYS A 38 -6.31 -1.76 6.35
C LYS A 38 -6.76 -0.34 6.72
N PHE A 39 -6.69 0.05 8.00
CA PHE A 39 -7.02 1.42 8.42
C PHE A 39 -6.05 2.43 7.82
N ILE A 40 -4.75 2.15 7.84
CA ILE A 40 -3.74 3.00 7.20
C ILE A 40 -4.08 3.15 5.70
N ALA A 41 -4.27 2.05 4.98
CA ALA A 41 -4.60 2.08 3.54
C ALA A 41 -5.88 2.86 3.24
N ARG A 42 -6.87 2.85 4.15
CA ARG A 42 -8.07 3.69 4.04
C ARG A 42 -7.74 5.18 4.12
N ASP A 43 -6.90 5.57 5.08
CA ASP A 43 -6.51 6.96 5.25
C ASP A 43 -5.65 7.43 4.07
N GLU A 44 -4.73 6.59 3.56
CA GLU A 44 -3.99 6.87 2.34
C GLU A 44 -4.90 7.04 1.11
N ASN A 45 -6.01 6.32 1.03
CA ASN A 45 -6.98 6.52 -0.05
C ASN A 45 -7.68 7.89 0.03
N ILE A 46 -7.89 8.46 1.22
CA ILE A 46 -8.45 9.80 1.41
C ILE A 46 -7.43 10.85 0.94
N HIS A 47 -6.17 10.74 1.37
CA HIS A 47 -5.08 11.62 0.96
C HIS A 47 -4.89 11.58 -0.56
N LEU A 48 -4.87 10.38 -1.12
CA LEU A 48 -4.77 10.14 -2.55
C LEU A 48 -5.93 10.79 -3.33
N GLY A 49 -7.16 10.60 -2.85
CA GLY A 49 -8.35 11.22 -3.45
C GLY A 49 -8.28 12.75 -3.42
N SER A 50 -7.81 13.32 -2.31
CA SER A 50 -7.65 14.77 -2.14
C SER A 50 -6.59 15.33 -3.10
N THR A 51 -5.41 14.71 -3.17
CA THR A 51 -4.34 15.15 -4.09
C THR A 51 -4.73 14.97 -5.56
N GLN A 52 -5.44 13.91 -5.92
CA GLN A 52 -5.97 13.71 -7.26
C GLN A 52 -6.99 14.79 -7.65
N GLN A 53 -7.87 15.15 -6.72
CA GLN A 53 -8.85 16.20 -6.95
C GLN A 53 -8.17 17.56 -7.17
N LEU A 54 -7.19 17.92 -6.34
CA LEU A 54 -6.40 19.14 -6.53
C LEU A 54 -5.69 19.16 -7.88
N LEU A 55 -5.03 18.07 -8.28
CA LEU A 55 -4.35 17.96 -9.56
C LEU A 55 -5.28 18.03 -10.78
N LYS A 56 -6.59 17.79 -10.59
CA LYS A 56 -7.62 17.98 -11.64
C LYS A 56 -8.17 19.40 -11.67
N ILE A 57 -8.45 19.98 -10.49
CA ILE A 57 -9.09 21.29 -10.38
C ILE A 57 -8.11 22.41 -10.75
N LEU A 58 -6.90 22.41 -10.21
CA LEU A 58 -5.94 23.51 -10.41
C LEU A 58 -5.70 23.87 -11.88
N PRO A 59 -5.48 22.91 -12.80
CA PRO A 59 -5.33 23.22 -14.22
C PRO A 59 -6.61 23.71 -14.91
N THR A 60 -7.79 23.49 -14.30
CA THR A 60 -9.07 23.98 -14.82
C THR A 60 -9.33 25.40 -14.38
N ASP A 61 -8.97 25.72 -13.15
CA ASP A 61 -9.25 27.01 -12.53
C ASP A 61 -8.21 28.08 -12.90
N ASP A 62 -6.98 27.67 -13.20
CA ASP A 62 -5.87 28.59 -13.50
C ASP A 62 -5.06 28.10 -14.74
N PRO A 63 -5.03 28.90 -15.83
CA PRO A 63 -4.26 28.60 -17.04
C PRO A 63 -2.75 28.42 -16.80
N GLU A 64 -2.17 29.08 -15.78
CA GLU A 64 -0.76 28.87 -15.42
C GLU A 64 -0.50 27.46 -14.95
N PHE A 65 -1.39 26.90 -14.11
CA PHE A 65 -1.29 25.49 -13.69
C PHE A 65 -1.47 24.53 -14.86
N ALA A 66 -2.32 24.83 -15.85
CA ALA A 66 -2.46 24.03 -17.06
C ALA A 66 -1.17 23.99 -17.88
N ALA A 67 -0.52 25.15 -18.04
CA ALA A 67 0.77 25.26 -18.72
C ALA A 67 1.88 24.52 -17.97
N ILE A 68 1.97 24.67 -16.64
CA ILE A 68 2.92 23.96 -15.78
C ILE A 68 2.70 22.43 -15.86
N ARG A 69 1.45 21.97 -15.81
CA ARG A 69 1.12 20.55 -15.92
C ARG A 69 1.64 19.95 -17.23
N THR A 70 1.43 20.67 -18.34
CA THR A 70 1.90 20.24 -19.66
C THR A 70 3.43 20.20 -19.72
N LYS A 71 4.09 21.26 -19.22
CA LYS A 71 5.55 21.35 -19.16
C LYS A 71 6.19 20.26 -18.35
N LEU A 72 5.62 19.96 -17.16
CA LEU A 72 6.19 18.98 -16.22
C LEU A 72 5.78 17.53 -16.50
N ARG A 73 5.01 17.28 -17.56
CA ARG A 73 4.57 15.92 -17.88
C ARG A 73 5.71 14.90 -18.03
N PRO A 74 6.83 15.20 -18.74
CA PRO A 74 7.95 14.26 -18.82
C PRO A 74 8.53 13.91 -17.46
N GLU A 75 8.75 14.90 -16.59
CA GLU A 75 9.30 14.72 -15.26
C GLU A 75 8.36 13.92 -14.34
N VAL A 76 7.04 14.10 -14.50
CA VAL A 76 6.03 13.29 -13.79
C VAL A 76 6.10 11.85 -14.23
N MET A 77 6.29 11.58 -15.52
CA MET A 77 6.42 10.21 -16.04
C MET A 77 7.71 9.52 -15.56
N GLU A 78 8.82 10.25 -15.48
CA GLU A 78 10.07 9.76 -14.91
C GLU A 78 9.93 9.50 -13.40
N LEU A 79 9.24 10.38 -12.67
CA LEU A 79 8.99 10.20 -11.25
C LEU A 79 8.20 8.91 -10.96
N VAL A 80 7.11 8.64 -11.70
CA VAL A 80 6.32 7.42 -11.48
C VAL A 80 7.12 6.16 -11.79
N LYS A 81 7.94 6.16 -12.84
CA LYS A 81 8.83 5.05 -13.15
C LYS A 81 9.82 4.80 -12.01
N SER A 82 10.47 5.87 -11.52
CA SER A 82 11.41 5.77 -10.40
C SER A 82 10.76 5.20 -9.14
N VAL A 83 9.53 5.61 -8.82
CA VAL A 83 8.75 5.08 -7.69
C VAL A 83 8.46 3.58 -7.88
N VAL A 84 8.03 3.18 -9.08
CA VAL A 84 7.74 1.77 -9.38
C VAL A 84 9.00 0.92 -9.32
N ASP A 85 10.14 1.40 -9.84
CA ASP A 85 11.41 0.68 -9.80
C ASP A 85 11.91 0.48 -8.37
N GLN A 86 11.72 1.47 -7.49
CA GLN A 86 12.06 1.36 -6.07
C GLN A 86 11.15 0.33 -5.35
N GLU A 87 9.86 0.31 -5.64
CA GLU A 87 8.94 -0.69 -5.07
C GLU A 87 9.22 -2.11 -5.59
N LYS A 88 9.62 -2.26 -6.84
CA LYS A 88 10.08 -3.54 -7.39
C LYS A 88 11.37 -4.01 -6.71
N ALA A 89 12.33 -3.11 -6.50
CA ALA A 89 13.57 -3.43 -5.77
C ALA A 89 13.24 -3.85 -4.32
N TRP A 90 12.27 -3.20 -3.68
CA TRP A 90 11.79 -3.60 -2.37
C TRP A 90 11.13 -4.99 -2.38
N ALA A 91 10.30 -5.28 -3.39
CA ALA A 91 9.70 -6.60 -3.56
C ALA A 91 10.78 -7.68 -3.75
N SER A 92 11.80 -7.42 -4.58
CA SER A 92 12.95 -8.33 -4.76
C SER A 92 13.71 -8.57 -3.47
N TYR A 93 13.94 -7.51 -2.68
CA TYR A 93 14.59 -7.64 -1.37
C TYR A 93 13.79 -8.50 -0.39
N LEU A 94 12.48 -8.29 -0.30
CA LEU A 94 11.61 -9.05 0.60
C LEU A 94 11.57 -10.55 0.28
N PHE A 95 11.69 -10.90 -0.99
CA PHE A 95 11.56 -12.28 -1.48
C PHE A 95 12.88 -12.94 -1.87
N LYS A 96 14.02 -12.33 -1.52
CA LYS A 96 15.36 -12.85 -1.85
C LYS A 96 15.64 -14.26 -1.32
N ASP A 97 15.05 -14.61 -0.18
CA ASP A 97 15.27 -15.88 0.50
C ASP A 97 14.10 -16.89 0.29
N GLY A 98 13.11 -16.53 -0.54
CA GLY A 98 11.99 -17.42 -0.87
C GLY A 98 10.66 -16.71 -1.02
N ALA A 99 9.62 -17.47 -1.32
CA ALA A 99 8.26 -16.98 -1.52
C ALA A 99 7.34 -17.36 -0.36
N VAL A 100 6.28 -16.57 -0.17
CA VAL A 100 5.17 -16.89 0.74
C VAL A 100 4.07 -17.59 -0.08
N ILE A 101 3.31 -18.50 0.55
CA ILE A 101 2.19 -19.16 -0.13
C ILE A 101 1.21 -18.11 -0.70
N GLY A 102 0.99 -18.17 -2.01
CA GLY A 102 0.11 -17.25 -2.73
C GLY A 102 0.71 -15.87 -3.07
N LEU A 103 1.97 -15.62 -2.72
CA LEU A 103 2.64 -14.36 -3.01
C LEU A 103 4.14 -14.59 -3.33
N ASN A 104 4.62 -13.93 -4.38
CA ASN A 104 6.01 -13.94 -4.78
C ASN A 104 6.41 -12.60 -5.41
N GLU A 105 7.70 -12.42 -5.63
CA GLU A 105 8.28 -11.20 -6.23
C GLU A 105 7.58 -10.81 -7.52
N LYS A 106 7.41 -11.74 -8.47
CA LYS A 106 6.80 -11.45 -9.78
C LYS A 106 5.37 -10.92 -9.66
N LEU A 107 4.56 -11.53 -8.79
CA LEU A 107 3.18 -11.08 -8.55
C LEU A 107 3.16 -9.68 -7.92
N LEU A 108 4.07 -9.39 -6.99
CA LEU A 108 4.17 -8.05 -6.40
C LEU A 108 4.64 -7.01 -7.42
N CYS A 109 5.63 -7.30 -8.24
CA CYS A 109 6.08 -6.40 -9.31
C CYS A 109 4.94 -6.06 -10.27
N ASN A 110 4.19 -7.07 -10.73
CA ASN A 110 3.03 -6.84 -11.58
C ASN A 110 1.91 -6.05 -10.86
N TYR A 111 1.77 -6.25 -9.55
CA TYR A 111 0.78 -5.53 -8.74
C TYR A 111 1.13 -4.05 -8.62
N VAL A 112 2.39 -3.71 -8.40
CA VAL A 112 2.86 -2.32 -8.37
C VAL A 112 2.63 -1.64 -9.72
N GLU A 113 2.94 -2.31 -10.84
CA GLU A 113 2.67 -1.81 -12.18
C GLU A 113 1.17 -1.53 -12.40
N TRP A 114 0.31 -2.45 -11.97
CA TRP A 114 -1.12 -2.28 -12.07
C TRP A 114 -1.63 -1.09 -11.24
N ILE A 115 -1.12 -0.93 -10.01
CA ILE A 115 -1.45 0.24 -9.18
C ILE A 115 -1.00 1.53 -9.86
N ALA A 116 0.24 1.58 -10.35
CA ALA A 116 0.79 2.76 -11.02
C ALA A 116 -0.05 3.17 -12.22
N ASP A 117 -0.43 2.23 -13.08
CA ASP A 117 -1.32 2.50 -14.21
C ASP A 117 -2.67 3.07 -13.77
N LYS A 118 -3.27 2.53 -12.70
CA LYS A 118 -4.51 3.07 -12.13
C LYS A 118 -4.35 4.51 -11.64
N ARG A 119 -3.24 4.83 -10.98
CA ARG A 119 -2.96 6.19 -10.48
C ARG A 119 -2.75 7.16 -11.62
N LEU A 120 -2.00 6.76 -12.66
CA LEU A 120 -1.80 7.56 -13.86
C LEU A 120 -3.12 7.88 -14.56
N VAL A 121 -3.94 6.87 -14.80
CA VAL A 121 -5.26 7.05 -15.45
C VAL A 121 -6.17 7.95 -14.62
N ALA A 122 -6.17 7.81 -13.30
CA ALA A 122 -6.93 8.68 -12.39
C ALA A 122 -6.50 10.15 -12.47
N LEU A 123 -5.24 10.42 -12.80
CA LEU A 123 -4.70 11.77 -13.02
C LEU A 123 -4.84 12.26 -14.46
N GLY A 124 -5.42 11.44 -15.37
CA GLY A 124 -5.56 11.78 -16.80
C GLY A 124 -4.28 11.59 -17.62
N TYR A 125 -3.32 10.81 -17.11
CA TYR A 125 -2.15 10.36 -17.88
C TYR A 125 -2.42 8.99 -18.52
N PRO A 126 -1.74 8.64 -19.62
CA PRO A 126 -1.83 7.30 -20.18
C PRO A 126 -1.15 6.28 -19.27
N PRO A 127 -1.62 5.02 -19.24
CA PRO A 127 -0.93 3.95 -18.55
C PRO A 127 0.45 3.71 -19.18
N VAL A 128 1.44 3.28 -18.36
CA VAL A 128 2.82 3.03 -18.81
C VAL A 128 3.07 1.54 -18.99
N TYR A 129 2.48 0.71 -18.13
CA TYR A 129 2.77 -0.72 -18.07
C TYR A 129 1.75 -1.57 -18.85
N GLY A 130 0.60 -1.00 -19.21
CA GLY A 130 -0.42 -1.68 -20.00
C GLY A 130 -1.10 -2.85 -19.28
N THR A 131 -1.17 -2.78 -17.96
CA THR A 131 -1.75 -3.83 -17.14
C THR A 131 -3.26 -3.92 -17.30
N LYS A 132 -3.79 -5.15 -17.46
CA LYS A 132 -5.22 -5.36 -17.76
C LYS A 132 -6.06 -5.59 -16.51
N SER A 133 -5.52 -6.28 -15.52
CA SER A 133 -6.25 -6.71 -14.32
C SER A 133 -5.35 -6.74 -13.09
N ASN A 134 -5.97 -6.67 -11.92
CA ASN A 134 -5.25 -6.84 -10.65
C ASN A 134 -4.68 -8.26 -10.55
N PRO A 135 -3.35 -8.44 -10.48
CA PRO A 135 -2.74 -9.76 -10.32
C PRO A 135 -2.94 -10.36 -8.91
N LEU A 136 -3.37 -9.54 -7.94
CA LEU A 136 -3.66 -9.92 -6.56
C LEU A 136 -5.11 -9.53 -6.20
N PRO A 137 -6.15 -10.17 -6.81
CA PRO A 137 -7.54 -9.73 -6.68
C PRO A 137 -8.04 -9.74 -5.23
N TRP A 138 -7.50 -10.59 -4.38
CA TRP A 138 -7.82 -10.65 -2.95
C TRP A 138 -7.45 -9.37 -2.18
N THR A 139 -6.54 -8.52 -2.70
CA THR A 139 -6.21 -7.24 -2.09
C THR A 139 -7.37 -6.24 -2.10
N GLN A 140 -8.35 -6.42 -3.00
CA GLN A 140 -9.49 -5.50 -3.14
C GLN A 140 -10.30 -5.36 -1.85
N LYS A 141 -10.54 -6.45 -1.13
CA LYS A 141 -11.30 -6.43 0.14
C LYS A 141 -10.59 -5.66 1.26
N TRP A 142 -9.27 -5.54 1.16
CA TRP A 142 -8.47 -4.79 2.13
C TRP A 142 -8.41 -3.29 1.80
N ILE A 143 -8.46 -2.94 0.52
CA ILE A 143 -8.39 -1.56 0.04
C ILE A 143 -9.77 -0.91 0.03
N ALA A 144 -10.85 -1.68 -0.22
CA ALA A 144 -12.21 -1.15 -0.30
C ALA A 144 -12.65 -0.61 1.07
N GLY A 145 -12.81 0.71 1.15
CA GLY A 145 -13.22 1.44 2.35
C GLY A 145 -14.72 1.37 2.66
N SER A 146 -15.42 0.28 2.26
CA SER A 146 -16.87 0.13 2.42
C SER A 146 -17.31 -0.31 3.82
N ASP A 147 -16.38 -0.65 4.70
CA ASP A 147 -16.73 -1.10 6.04
C ASP A 147 -17.00 0.10 6.95
N VAL A 148 -17.98 -0.07 7.84
CA VAL A 148 -18.30 0.89 8.90
C VAL A 148 -17.03 1.28 9.64
N GLN A 149 -16.92 2.56 9.98
CA GLN A 149 -15.78 3.08 10.75
C GLN A 149 -15.85 2.52 12.17
N VAL A 150 -15.07 1.46 12.40
CA VAL A 150 -14.94 0.81 13.71
C VAL A 150 -13.54 1.13 14.25
N ALA A 151 -13.44 1.48 15.52
CA ALA A 151 -12.14 1.68 16.14
C ALA A 151 -11.32 0.38 16.11
N PRO A 152 -9.98 0.43 15.99
CA PRO A 152 -9.15 -0.77 15.91
C PRO A 152 -9.40 -1.78 17.04
N GLN A 153 -9.66 -1.29 18.26
CA GLN A 153 -9.96 -2.11 19.45
C GLN A 153 -11.32 -2.79 19.40
N GLU A 154 -12.26 -2.31 18.56
CA GLU A 154 -13.61 -2.87 18.41
C GLU A 154 -13.68 -3.92 17.30
N THR A 155 -12.57 -4.14 16.59
CA THR A 155 -12.52 -5.07 15.47
C THR A 155 -12.17 -6.46 15.96
N GLU A 156 -13.10 -7.41 15.83
CA GLU A 156 -12.87 -8.81 16.20
C GLU A 156 -11.77 -9.46 15.36
N ILE A 157 -10.94 -10.26 16.02
CA ILE A 157 -9.92 -11.10 15.39
C ILE A 157 -10.45 -12.54 15.39
N THR A 158 -10.69 -13.10 14.21
CA THR A 158 -11.30 -14.44 14.07
C THR A 158 -10.31 -15.58 14.28
N SER A 159 -9.00 -15.31 14.24
CA SER A 159 -7.92 -16.28 14.44
C SER A 159 -7.27 -16.20 15.83
N TYR A 160 -7.95 -15.60 16.81
CA TYR A 160 -7.43 -15.53 18.17
C TYR A 160 -7.38 -16.92 18.80
N ILE A 161 -6.17 -17.41 19.10
CA ILE A 161 -5.97 -18.68 19.78
C ILE A 161 -6.03 -18.40 21.28
N VAL A 162 -7.15 -18.75 21.93
CA VAL A 162 -7.30 -18.68 23.37
C VAL A 162 -6.39 -19.73 24.02
N GLY A 163 -5.48 -19.30 24.88
CA GLY A 163 -4.56 -20.19 25.59
C GLY A 163 -3.24 -20.50 24.88
N GLY A 164 -3.00 -19.92 23.70
CA GLY A 164 -1.75 -20.07 22.95
C GLY A 164 -0.62 -19.11 23.34
N VAL A 165 -0.67 -18.55 24.55
CA VAL A 165 0.45 -17.76 25.08
C VAL A 165 1.52 -18.73 25.58
N ASP A 166 2.59 -18.89 24.83
CA ASP A 166 3.80 -19.54 25.29
C ASP A 166 4.37 -18.72 26.46
N LYS A 167 4.26 -19.26 27.66
CA LYS A 167 4.87 -18.67 28.85
C LYS A 167 6.28 -19.23 28.99
N ASP A 168 7.20 -18.70 28.21
CA ASP A 168 8.64 -18.96 28.36
C ASP A 168 9.29 -18.15 29.47
N VAL A 169 8.51 -17.29 30.15
CA VAL A 169 8.94 -16.50 31.32
C VAL A 169 8.97 -17.37 32.55
N SER A 170 10.15 -17.77 33.00
CA SER A 170 10.36 -18.44 34.29
C SER A 170 10.71 -17.43 35.39
N ALA A 171 10.37 -17.76 36.65
CA ALA A 171 10.72 -16.93 37.81
C ALA A 171 12.25 -16.70 37.94
N ASP A 172 13.05 -17.54 37.29
CA ASP A 172 14.51 -17.45 37.30
C ASP A 172 15.06 -16.33 36.42
N MET A 173 14.31 -15.90 35.39
CA MET A 173 14.71 -14.80 34.51
C MET A 173 14.79 -13.45 35.23
N PHE A 174 14.11 -13.30 36.39
CA PHE A 174 14.07 -12.05 37.14
C PHE A 174 14.97 -12.05 38.37
N LYS A 175 15.69 -13.16 38.69
CA LYS A 175 16.56 -13.25 39.86
C LYS A 175 17.74 -12.30 39.86
N GLU A 176 18.17 -11.84 38.68
CA GLU A 176 19.29 -10.91 38.52
C GLU A 176 18.86 -9.44 38.54
N PHE A 177 17.55 -9.13 38.43
CA PHE A 177 17.05 -7.77 38.55
C PHE A 177 16.93 -7.38 40.05
N LYS A 178 17.92 -6.64 40.55
CA LYS A 178 17.81 -5.92 41.81
C LYS A 178 17.11 -4.59 41.54
N LEU A 179 15.91 -4.42 42.10
CA LEU A 179 15.25 -3.11 42.21
C LEU A 179 16.00 -2.25 43.22
#